data_49a0de9aca63ca9369569a94443dd3ca
#
_entry.id   49a0de9aca63ca9369569a94443dd3ca
#
_cell.length_a   1.000
_cell.length_b   1.000
_cell.length_c   1.000
_cell.angle_alpha   90.00
_cell.angle_beta   90.00
_cell.angle_gamma   90.00
#
_symmetry.space_group_name_H-M   'P 1'
#
loop_
_entity.id
_entity.type
_entity.pdbx_description
1 polymer ?
#
loop_
_entity_poly.entity_id
_entity_poly.type
_entity_poly.pdbx_seq_one_letter_code
_entity_poly.pdbx_strand_id
1 'polypeptide(L)'
;KTRRSTEYQYLNLLKDVMENGFKKPVFNNPGVTIKSVFGRQIRFDLSTGFPLLTTKKVFLRGILHELIWFLRGDSNIKYLVDNDVHIWDEWGYKGYKVAQMKNEKLKIKNDKKILSQEEYIQKIKEDSTFAKKWGELGPVYGVMWRKWPAADGRKIDQLAWAIEKLRKTPQRKHILVSAWNPEYIYEMALPGESVVLPAC
;
A
#
# COMPACT_ATOMS: atom_id res chain seq x y z
N LYS A 1 -4.23 -33.06 -2.98
CA LYS A 1 -5.08 -32.08 -2.27
C LYS A 1 -5.47 -31.01 -3.27
N THR A 2 -6.75 -30.94 -3.61
CA THR A 2 -7.27 -30.10 -4.67
C THR A 2 -7.30 -28.61 -4.26
N ARG A 3 -7.16 -27.71 -5.24
CA ARG A 3 -7.27 -26.24 -5.15
C ARG A 3 -8.45 -25.77 -4.29
N ARG A 4 -9.56 -26.54 -4.27
CA ARG A 4 -10.75 -26.32 -3.44
C ARG A 4 -10.47 -26.29 -1.92
N SER A 5 -9.52 -27.08 -1.41
CA SER A 5 -9.26 -27.14 0.05
C SER A 5 -8.67 -25.83 0.59
N THR A 6 -7.92 -25.11 -0.23
CA THR A 6 -7.22 -23.86 0.17
C THR A 6 -8.21 -22.69 0.27
N GLU A 7 -9.14 -22.58 -0.67
CA GLU A 7 -10.14 -21.52 -0.69
C GLU A 7 -11.18 -21.66 0.43
N TYR A 8 -11.50 -22.91 0.83
CA TYR A 8 -12.41 -23.15 1.97
C TYR A 8 -11.90 -22.58 3.29
N GLN A 9 -10.60 -22.51 3.51
CA GLN A 9 -10.07 -21.84 4.71
C GLN A 9 -10.45 -20.35 4.75
N TYR A 10 -10.38 -19.67 3.61
CA TYR A 10 -10.82 -18.28 3.48
C TYR A 10 -12.35 -18.15 3.68
N LEU A 11 -13.15 -19.03 3.07
CA LEU A 11 -14.61 -19.01 3.22
C LEU A 11 -15.04 -19.30 4.66
N ASN A 12 -14.36 -20.24 5.33
CA ASN A 12 -14.61 -20.55 6.74
C ASN A 12 -14.24 -19.37 7.64
N LEU A 13 -13.15 -18.64 7.33
CA LEU A 13 -12.80 -17.42 8.04
C LEU A 13 -13.86 -16.34 7.86
N LEU A 14 -14.37 -16.14 6.63
CA LEU A 14 -15.46 -15.18 6.39
C LEU A 14 -16.71 -15.56 7.19
N LYS A 15 -17.08 -16.86 7.21
CA LYS A 15 -18.21 -17.38 7.99
C LYS A 15 -18.00 -17.09 9.48
N ASP A 16 -16.83 -17.38 10.04
CA ASP A 16 -16.49 -17.11 11.45
C ASP A 16 -16.62 -15.62 11.79
N VAL A 17 -16.10 -14.73 10.92
CA VAL A 17 -16.27 -13.27 11.10
C VAL A 17 -17.75 -12.86 11.06
N MET A 18 -18.54 -13.45 10.18
CA MET A 18 -19.96 -13.14 10.07
C MET A 18 -20.77 -13.59 11.27
N GLU A 19 -20.50 -14.78 11.79
CA GLU A 19 -21.24 -15.40 12.88
C GLU A 19 -20.76 -14.91 14.26
N ASN A 20 -19.44 -14.88 14.48
CA ASN A 20 -18.82 -14.67 15.79
C ASN A 20 -18.13 -13.31 15.92
N GLY A 21 -18.07 -12.50 14.84
CA GLY A 21 -17.38 -11.22 14.84
C GLY A 21 -18.04 -10.18 15.72
N PHE A 22 -17.24 -9.47 16.51
CA PHE A 22 -17.66 -8.32 17.27
C PHE A 22 -17.86 -7.10 16.36
N LYS A 23 -19.02 -6.43 16.47
CA LYS A 23 -19.30 -5.20 15.74
C LYS A 23 -18.58 -4.01 16.38
N LYS A 24 -17.89 -3.22 15.59
CA LYS A 24 -17.28 -1.96 16.03
C LYS A 24 -17.46 -0.87 14.98
N PRO A 25 -17.58 0.42 15.37
CA PRO A 25 -17.61 1.52 14.43
C PRO A 25 -16.27 1.66 13.70
N VAL A 26 -16.30 2.16 12.48
CA VAL A 26 -15.09 2.55 11.74
C VAL A 26 -14.71 3.97 12.14
N PHE A 27 -13.48 4.16 12.64
CA PHE A 27 -13.01 5.44 13.21
C PHE A 27 -13.18 6.62 12.26
N ASN A 28 -12.83 6.45 10.98
CA ASN A 28 -12.86 7.54 9.99
C ASN A 28 -14.08 7.51 9.05
N ASN A 29 -15.13 6.72 9.38
CA ASN A 29 -16.31 6.60 8.55
C ASN A 29 -17.58 6.48 9.42
N PRO A 30 -18.12 7.63 9.91
CA PRO A 30 -19.31 7.64 10.75
C PRO A 30 -20.48 6.90 10.08
N GLY A 31 -21.17 6.06 10.86
CA GLY A 31 -22.30 5.25 10.35
C GLY A 31 -21.92 3.91 9.73
N VAL A 32 -20.64 3.67 9.46
CA VAL A 32 -20.15 2.37 9.00
C VAL A 32 -19.69 1.52 10.19
N THR A 33 -20.10 0.24 10.20
CA THR A 33 -19.63 -0.75 11.19
C THR A 33 -18.91 -1.89 10.49
N ILE A 34 -17.90 -2.42 11.15
CA ILE A 34 -17.19 -3.63 10.72
C ILE A 34 -17.37 -4.74 11.76
N LYS A 35 -17.35 -5.98 11.31
CA LYS A 35 -17.21 -7.16 12.17
C LYS A 35 -15.75 -7.60 12.19
N SER A 36 -15.23 -7.96 13.34
CA SER A 36 -13.87 -8.48 13.47
C SER A 36 -13.79 -9.59 14.52
N VAL A 37 -12.89 -10.55 14.27
CA VAL A 37 -12.47 -11.57 15.23
C VAL A 37 -11.00 -11.34 15.55
N PHE A 38 -10.58 -11.70 16.75
CA PHE A 38 -9.18 -11.57 17.15
C PHE A 38 -8.40 -12.82 16.74
N GLY A 39 -7.33 -12.61 15.97
CA GLY A 39 -6.33 -13.62 15.64
C GLY A 39 -6.88 -14.90 15.01
N ARG A 40 -6.72 -15.02 13.69
CA ARG A 40 -7.01 -16.24 12.93
C ARG A 40 -5.82 -16.55 12.04
N GLN A 41 -5.61 -17.83 11.78
CA GLN A 41 -4.52 -18.29 10.91
C GLN A 41 -5.07 -19.09 9.74
N ILE A 42 -4.59 -18.76 8.54
CA ILE A 42 -4.80 -19.54 7.33
C ILE A 42 -3.44 -20.04 6.85
N ARG A 43 -3.38 -21.29 6.37
CA ARG A 43 -2.15 -21.91 5.82
C ARG A 43 -2.36 -22.28 4.38
N PHE A 44 -1.47 -21.82 3.52
CA PHE A 44 -1.47 -22.11 2.10
C PHE A 44 -0.27 -22.99 1.74
N ASP A 45 -0.54 -24.13 1.10
CA ASP A 45 0.49 -24.98 0.52
C ASP A 45 0.81 -24.48 -0.89
N LEU A 46 1.87 -23.70 -1.02
CA LEU A 46 2.29 -23.12 -2.30
C LEU A 46 2.81 -24.15 -3.31
N SER A 47 3.13 -25.39 -2.88
CA SER A 47 3.52 -26.48 -3.79
C SER A 47 2.34 -26.90 -4.70
N THR A 48 1.11 -26.62 -4.28
CA THR A 48 -0.12 -26.92 -5.04
C THR A 48 -0.55 -25.78 -5.97
N GLY A 49 0.17 -24.66 -5.95
CA GLY A 49 -0.08 -23.48 -6.75
C GLY A 49 -0.36 -22.22 -5.94
N PHE A 50 -0.49 -21.10 -6.63
CA PHE A 50 -0.80 -19.82 -6.02
C PHE A 50 -2.26 -19.77 -5.53
N PRO A 51 -2.55 -19.34 -4.28
CA PRO A 51 -3.89 -19.37 -3.68
C PRO A 51 -4.78 -18.20 -4.13
N LEU A 52 -4.95 -18.04 -5.45
CA LEU A 52 -5.83 -17.02 -6.01
C LEU A 52 -7.29 -17.39 -5.72
N LEU A 53 -8.04 -16.48 -5.11
CA LEU A 53 -9.46 -16.64 -4.85
C LEU A 53 -10.26 -16.70 -6.16
N THR A 54 -11.22 -17.62 -6.23
CA THR A 54 -12.13 -17.80 -7.38
C THR A 54 -13.57 -17.40 -7.05
N THR A 55 -13.89 -17.24 -5.77
CA THR A 55 -15.22 -16.83 -5.27
C THR A 55 -15.54 -15.36 -5.47
N LYS A 56 -14.54 -14.57 -5.87
CA LYS A 56 -14.72 -13.18 -6.31
C LYS A 56 -13.85 -12.89 -7.52
N LYS A 57 -14.26 -11.92 -8.34
CA LYS A 57 -13.43 -11.43 -9.45
C LYS A 57 -12.23 -10.66 -8.88
N VAL A 58 -11.04 -11.21 -9.03
CA VAL A 58 -9.78 -10.58 -8.60
C VAL A 58 -9.14 -9.86 -9.78
N PHE A 59 -8.77 -8.60 -9.60
CA PHE A 59 -8.03 -7.82 -10.60
C PHE A 59 -6.53 -8.17 -10.54
N LEU A 60 -6.19 -9.38 -11.01
CA LEU A 60 -4.83 -9.95 -10.92
C LEU A 60 -3.78 -9.05 -11.58
N ARG A 61 -4.10 -8.42 -12.72
CA ARG A 61 -3.18 -7.51 -13.41
C ARG A 61 -2.75 -6.35 -12.50
N GLY A 62 -3.70 -5.74 -11.79
CA GLY A 62 -3.41 -4.67 -10.84
C GLY A 62 -2.51 -5.14 -9.69
N ILE A 63 -2.79 -6.31 -9.12
CA ILE A 63 -1.97 -6.92 -8.05
C ILE A 63 -0.53 -7.16 -8.52
N LEU A 64 -0.33 -7.66 -9.74
CA LEU A 64 1.00 -7.90 -10.28
C LEU A 64 1.79 -6.61 -10.52
N HIS A 65 1.15 -5.57 -11.11
CA HIS A 65 1.81 -4.28 -11.30
C HIS A 65 2.15 -3.60 -9.97
N GLU A 66 1.25 -3.64 -8.99
CA GLU A 66 1.51 -3.12 -7.65
C GLU A 66 2.70 -3.84 -6.99
N LEU A 67 2.71 -5.17 -7.04
CA LEU A 67 3.83 -5.95 -6.50
C LEU A 67 5.16 -5.61 -7.19
N ILE A 68 5.17 -5.50 -8.52
CA ILE A 68 6.37 -5.09 -9.28
C ILE A 68 6.83 -3.69 -8.85
N TRP A 69 5.90 -2.77 -8.67
CA TRP A 69 6.18 -1.41 -8.21
C TRP A 69 6.84 -1.42 -6.82
N PHE A 70 6.30 -2.19 -5.87
CA PHE A 70 6.91 -2.37 -4.54
C PHE A 70 8.30 -3.02 -4.63
N LEU A 71 8.45 -4.09 -5.43
CA LEU A 71 9.73 -4.80 -5.59
C LEU A 71 10.84 -3.92 -6.20
N ARG A 72 10.48 -2.92 -6.99
CA ARG A 72 11.41 -1.91 -7.51
C ARG A 72 11.82 -0.88 -6.46
N GLY A 73 11.15 -0.85 -5.32
CA GLY A 73 11.33 0.20 -4.31
C GLY A 73 10.92 1.56 -4.83
N ASP A 74 9.91 1.58 -5.69
CA ASP A 74 9.32 2.78 -6.27
C ASP A 74 8.20 3.29 -5.35
N SER A 75 7.94 4.59 -5.41
CA SER A 75 6.90 5.28 -4.68
C SER A 75 6.12 6.28 -5.54
N ASN A 76 6.51 6.40 -6.82
CA ASN A 76 5.82 7.28 -7.76
C ASN A 76 4.72 6.51 -8.50
N ILE A 77 3.48 7.03 -8.45
CA ILE A 77 2.32 6.38 -9.06
C ILE A 77 2.36 6.37 -10.60
N LYS A 78 3.27 7.13 -11.23
CA LYS A 78 3.33 7.19 -12.71
C LYS A 78 3.41 5.82 -13.36
N TYR A 79 4.23 4.90 -12.83
CA TYR A 79 4.32 3.54 -13.34
C TYR A 79 2.96 2.82 -13.32
N LEU A 80 2.19 3.00 -12.26
CA LEU A 80 0.86 2.38 -12.13
C LEU A 80 -0.13 3.00 -13.10
N VAL A 81 -0.17 4.33 -13.19
CA VAL A 81 -1.02 5.08 -14.14
C VAL A 81 -0.70 4.70 -15.58
N ASP A 82 0.57 4.63 -15.96
CA ASP A 82 1.01 4.22 -17.30
C ASP A 82 0.58 2.77 -17.65
N ASN A 83 0.30 1.97 -16.66
CA ASN A 83 -0.18 0.59 -16.80
C ASN A 83 -1.67 0.42 -16.50
N ASP A 84 -2.46 1.48 -16.48
CA ASP A 84 -3.89 1.50 -16.17
C ASP A 84 -4.23 0.78 -14.84
N VAL A 85 -3.44 1.06 -13.81
CA VAL A 85 -3.63 0.58 -12.44
C VAL A 85 -3.88 1.77 -11.53
N HIS A 86 -5.14 1.93 -11.10
CA HIS A 86 -5.64 3.15 -10.47
C HIS A 86 -5.88 3.05 -8.95
N ILE A 87 -5.37 2.00 -8.30
CA ILE A 87 -5.61 1.72 -6.88
C ILE A 87 -4.91 2.70 -5.93
N TRP A 88 -3.94 3.47 -6.44
CA TRP A 88 -3.18 4.47 -5.66
C TRP A 88 -3.47 5.92 -6.05
N ASP A 89 -4.32 6.15 -7.04
CA ASP A 89 -4.62 7.47 -7.60
C ASP A 89 -5.16 8.46 -6.57
N GLU A 90 -6.10 8.00 -5.75
CA GLU A 90 -6.72 8.82 -4.70
C GLU A 90 -5.69 9.35 -3.70
N TRP A 91 -4.69 8.53 -3.35
CA TRP A 91 -3.65 8.90 -2.40
C TRP A 91 -2.73 9.98 -2.97
N GLY A 92 -2.27 9.80 -4.20
CA GLY A 92 -1.48 10.80 -4.90
C GLY A 92 -2.24 12.13 -5.07
N TYR A 93 -3.51 12.04 -5.46
CA TYR A 93 -4.36 13.22 -5.60
C TYR A 93 -4.61 13.97 -4.28
N LYS A 94 -4.86 13.25 -3.19
CA LYS A 94 -4.99 13.85 -1.85
C LYS A 94 -3.75 14.64 -1.45
N GLY A 95 -2.57 14.06 -1.64
CA GLY A 95 -1.28 14.75 -1.38
C GLY A 95 -1.13 16.02 -2.22
N TYR A 96 -1.40 15.92 -3.53
CA TYR A 96 -1.40 17.08 -4.43
C TYR A 96 -2.36 18.17 -3.96
N LYS A 97 -3.63 17.83 -3.66
CA LYS A 97 -4.66 18.77 -3.24
C LYS A 97 -4.28 19.50 -1.95
N VAL A 98 -3.79 18.77 -0.95
CA VAL A 98 -3.35 19.36 0.33
C VAL A 98 -2.20 20.34 0.13
N ALA A 99 -1.22 19.99 -0.70
CA ALA A 99 -0.09 20.87 -0.99
C ALA A 99 -0.53 22.14 -1.73
N GLN A 100 -1.48 22.05 -2.68
CA GLN A 100 -2.02 23.22 -3.36
C GLN A 100 -2.79 24.14 -2.40
N MET A 101 -3.62 23.59 -1.52
CA MET A 101 -4.37 24.37 -0.52
C MET A 101 -3.44 25.08 0.49
N LYS A 102 -2.32 24.44 0.90
CA LYS A 102 -1.32 25.09 1.74
C LYS A 102 -0.67 26.29 1.03
N ASN A 103 -0.34 26.15 -0.25
CA ASN A 103 0.23 27.21 -1.08
C ASN A 103 -0.74 28.41 -1.24
N GLU A 104 -2.04 28.15 -1.41
CA GLU A 104 -3.06 29.21 -1.48
C GLU A 104 -3.18 29.99 -0.17
N LYS A 105 -3.17 29.30 0.99
CA LYS A 105 -3.21 29.95 2.31
C LYS A 105 -1.99 30.82 2.58
N LEU A 106 -0.82 30.48 2.03
CA LEU A 106 0.41 31.27 2.16
C LEU A 106 0.45 32.47 1.20
N LYS A 107 -0.67 32.78 0.48
CA LYS A 107 -0.75 33.90 -0.50
C LYS A 107 0.37 33.89 -1.54
N ILE A 108 0.94 32.74 -1.83
CA ILE A 108 1.84 32.58 -2.97
C ILE A 108 0.92 32.68 -4.20
N LYS A 109 0.92 33.86 -4.84
CA LYS A 109 0.13 34.17 -6.03
C LYS A 109 0.40 33.13 -7.13
N ASN A 110 -0.36 32.09 -7.15
CA ASN A 110 -0.52 31.21 -8.30
C ASN A 110 -2.03 31.00 -8.47
N ASP A 111 -2.64 31.76 -9.36
CA ASP A 111 -4.04 31.60 -9.81
C ASP A 111 -4.28 30.26 -10.54
N LYS A 112 -3.55 29.21 -10.16
CA LYS A 112 -3.71 27.88 -10.76
C LYS A 112 -4.85 27.16 -10.03
N LYS A 113 -5.98 27.06 -10.72
CA LYS A 113 -7.09 26.17 -10.35
C LYS A 113 -6.55 24.79 -9.93
N ILE A 114 -6.96 24.31 -8.77
CA ILE A 114 -6.67 22.92 -8.34
C ILE A 114 -7.32 21.98 -9.36
N LEU A 115 -6.53 21.07 -9.92
CA LEU A 115 -7.02 20.09 -10.89
C LEU A 115 -8.07 19.18 -10.26
N SER A 116 -8.99 18.66 -11.07
CA SER A 116 -9.82 17.51 -10.68
C SER A 116 -8.94 16.25 -10.57
N GLN A 117 -9.47 15.18 -10.00
CA GLN A 117 -8.70 13.93 -9.91
C GLN A 117 -8.38 13.37 -11.30
N GLU A 118 -9.34 13.43 -12.22
CA GLU A 118 -9.17 12.99 -13.62
C GLU A 118 -8.09 13.81 -14.33
N GLU A 119 -8.15 15.14 -14.21
CA GLU A 119 -7.15 16.05 -14.77
C GLU A 119 -5.75 15.79 -14.19
N TYR A 120 -5.67 15.52 -12.87
CA TYR A 120 -4.42 15.17 -12.19
C TYR A 120 -3.84 13.87 -12.75
N ILE A 121 -4.65 12.79 -12.85
CA ILE A 121 -4.20 11.50 -13.38
C ILE A 121 -3.73 11.63 -14.84
N GLN A 122 -4.51 12.32 -15.68
CA GLN A 122 -4.11 12.58 -17.05
C GLN A 122 -2.76 13.31 -17.11
N LYS A 123 -2.56 14.29 -16.24
CA LYS A 123 -1.31 15.03 -16.19
C LYS A 123 -0.14 14.21 -15.64
N ILE A 124 -0.37 13.30 -14.69
CA ILE A 124 0.64 12.30 -14.27
C ILE A 124 1.07 11.44 -15.46
N LYS A 125 0.12 11.06 -16.33
CA LYS A 125 0.38 10.23 -17.50
C LYS A 125 1.20 10.97 -18.57
N GLU A 126 0.86 12.22 -18.85
CA GLU A 126 1.39 12.98 -20.00
C GLU A 126 2.63 13.83 -19.69
N ASP A 127 2.76 14.35 -18.47
CA ASP A 127 3.81 15.26 -18.07
C ASP A 127 4.74 14.61 -17.04
N SER A 128 5.90 14.17 -17.51
CA SER A 128 6.91 13.52 -16.67
C SER A 128 7.47 14.43 -15.57
N THR A 129 7.54 15.73 -15.80
CA THR A 129 8.00 16.72 -14.80
C THR A 129 6.95 16.87 -13.69
N PHE A 130 5.67 16.94 -14.09
CA PHE A 130 4.57 16.98 -13.15
C PHE A 130 4.50 15.67 -12.34
N ALA A 131 4.60 14.52 -13.01
CA ALA A 131 4.60 13.21 -12.38
C ALA A 131 5.74 13.03 -11.39
N LYS A 132 6.95 13.47 -11.73
CA LYS A 132 8.11 13.43 -10.83
C LYS A 132 7.86 14.21 -9.54
N LYS A 133 7.15 15.32 -9.61
CA LYS A 133 6.87 16.18 -8.44
C LYS A 133 5.64 15.71 -7.66
N TRP A 134 4.58 15.35 -8.35
CA TRP A 134 3.26 15.18 -7.76
C TRP A 134 2.75 13.74 -7.73
N GLY A 135 3.45 12.82 -8.42
CA GLY A 135 3.16 11.40 -8.37
C GLY A 135 3.83 10.66 -7.20
N GLU A 136 4.71 11.34 -6.47
CA GLU A 136 5.50 10.78 -5.38
C GLU A 136 4.66 10.65 -4.10
N LEU A 137 4.58 9.44 -3.54
CA LEU A 137 3.82 9.16 -2.32
C LEU A 137 4.69 9.17 -1.06
N GLY A 138 6.03 9.23 -1.21
CA GLY A 138 6.94 9.10 -0.09
C GLY A 138 7.24 7.66 0.33
N PRO A 139 7.55 7.40 1.60
CA PRO A 139 8.08 6.12 2.06
C PRO A 139 7.02 5.01 2.20
N VAL A 140 6.35 4.67 1.10
CA VAL A 140 5.41 3.53 1.04
C VAL A 140 6.13 2.18 1.05
N TYR A 141 5.38 1.07 1.01
CA TYR A 141 5.87 -0.32 1.17
C TYR A 141 7.13 -0.64 0.38
N GLY A 142 7.20 -0.26 -0.90
CA GLY A 142 8.34 -0.54 -1.76
C GLY A 142 9.63 0.12 -1.26
N VAL A 143 9.54 1.37 -0.84
CA VAL A 143 10.69 2.10 -0.26
C VAL A 143 11.14 1.43 1.04
N MET A 144 10.20 1.06 1.91
CA MET A 144 10.53 0.39 3.17
C MET A 144 11.19 -0.97 2.94
N TRP A 145 10.72 -1.74 1.97
CA TRP A 145 11.30 -3.06 1.66
C TRP A 145 12.69 -2.99 1.04
N ARG A 146 12.93 -2.00 0.19
CA ARG A 146 14.13 -1.93 -0.65
C ARG A 146 15.15 -0.87 -0.21
N LYS A 147 14.72 0.13 0.55
CA LYS A 147 15.54 1.32 0.88
C LYS A 147 15.25 1.81 2.30
N TRP A 148 15.06 0.89 3.26
CA TRP A 148 14.82 1.26 4.66
C TRP A 148 15.90 2.19 5.18
N PRO A 149 15.58 3.36 5.72
CA PRO A 149 16.57 4.30 6.25
C PRO A 149 17.19 3.75 7.54
N ALA A 150 18.52 3.70 7.61
CA ALA A 150 19.25 3.38 8.80
C ALA A 150 19.76 4.66 9.49
N ALA A 151 19.98 4.63 10.80
CA ALA A 151 20.43 5.76 11.59
C ALA A 151 21.77 6.36 11.12
N ASP A 152 22.61 5.56 10.47
CA ASP A 152 23.91 5.97 9.90
C ASP A 152 23.81 6.49 8.44
N GLY A 153 22.59 6.70 7.93
CA GLY A 153 22.31 7.20 6.59
C GLY A 153 22.36 6.15 5.47
N ARG A 154 22.71 4.90 5.77
CA ARG A 154 22.63 3.81 4.79
C ARG A 154 21.17 3.48 4.47
N LYS A 155 20.95 2.87 3.31
CA LYS A 155 19.66 2.27 2.92
C LYS A 155 19.78 0.77 2.99
N ILE A 156 18.88 0.13 3.73
CA ILE A 156 18.85 -1.32 3.91
C ILE A 156 17.86 -1.93 2.92
N ASP A 157 18.33 -2.85 2.10
CA ASP A 157 17.50 -3.68 1.23
C ASP A 157 17.08 -4.94 1.99
N GLN A 158 15.93 -4.88 2.64
CA GLN A 158 15.41 -5.98 3.45
C GLN A 158 15.07 -7.22 2.60
N LEU A 159 14.56 -7.02 1.36
CA LEU A 159 14.20 -8.14 0.49
C LEU A 159 15.45 -8.87 -0.02
N ALA A 160 16.47 -8.15 -0.48
CA ALA A 160 17.72 -8.78 -0.90
C ALA A 160 18.36 -9.55 0.25
N TRP A 161 18.37 -8.97 1.45
CA TRP A 161 18.86 -9.63 2.65
C TRP A 161 18.06 -10.90 2.99
N ALA A 162 16.73 -10.82 2.98
CA ALA A 162 15.85 -11.96 3.29
C ALA A 162 16.07 -13.12 2.28
N ILE A 163 16.15 -12.82 0.99
CA ILE A 163 16.42 -13.81 -0.07
C ILE A 163 17.78 -14.45 0.15
N GLU A 164 18.81 -13.67 0.45
CA GLU A 164 20.15 -14.20 0.75
C GLU A 164 20.13 -15.17 1.94
N LYS A 165 19.43 -14.79 3.03
CA LYS A 165 19.33 -15.64 4.22
C LYS A 165 18.54 -16.91 3.97
N LEU A 166 17.43 -16.83 3.22
CA LEU A 166 16.67 -18.01 2.82
C LEU A 166 17.50 -19.00 1.98
N ARG A 167 18.42 -18.49 1.14
CA ARG A 167 19.31 -19.34 0.35
C ARG A 167 20.42 -19.98 1.18
N LYS A 168 21.04 -19.22 2.10
CA LYS A 168 22.23 -19.65 2.85
C LYS A 168 21.90 -20.35 4.16
N THR A 169 20.87 -19.92 4.85
CA THR A 169 20.50 -20.38 6.19
C THR A 169 18.98 -20.40 6.38
N PRO A 170 18.23 -21.26 5.65
CA PRO A 170 16.77 -21.26 5.64
C PRO A 170 16.12 -21.56 7.01
N GLN A 171 16.85 -22.21 7.93
CA GLN A 171 16.38 -22.52 9.29
C GLN A 171 16.44 -21.31 10.23
N ARG A 172 16.99 -20.19 9.80
CA ARG A 172 17.11 -18.99 10.63
C ARG A 172 15.75 -18.43 11.03
N LYS A 173 15.58 -18.14 12.33
CA LYS A 173 14.30 -17.66 12.89
C LYS A 173 14.08 -16.16 12.72
N HIS A 174 15.11 -15.38 12.40
CA HIS A 174 15.09 -13.92 12.40
C HIS A 174 15.09 -13.33 10.99
N ILE A 175 14.40 -13.97 10.04
CA ILE A 175 14.22 -13.41 8.71
C ILE A 175 12.93 -12.59 8.73
N LEU A 176 13.08 -11.27 8.84
CA LEU A 176 11.99 -10.33 8.94
C LEU A 176 12.10 -9.26 7.85
N VAL A 177 10.98 -8.94 7.23
CA VAL A 177 10.81 -7.78 6.34
C VAL A 177 9.65 -6.96 6.89
N SER A 178 9.90 -5.70 7.25
CA SER A 178 8.89 -4.78 7.77
C SER A 178 8.66 -3.63 6.81
N ALA A 179 7.40 -3.26 6.62
CA ALA A 179 7.03 -2.02 5.92
C ALA A 179 6.67 -0.89 6.90
N TRP A 180 6.50 -1.21 8.18
CA TRP A 180 6.04 -0.30 9.20
C TRP A 180 7.22 0.34 9.92
N ASN A 181 7.50 1.60 9.61
CA ASN A 181 8.49 2.39 10.31
C ASN A 181 7.77 3.30 11.31
N PRO A 182 8.00 3.12 12.63
CA PRO A 182 7.35 3.92 13.66
C PRO A 182 7.54 5.43 13.51
N GLU A 183 8.69 5.86 12.98
CA GLU A 183 9.00 7.27 12.72
C GLU A 183 7.97 7.90 11.76
N TYR A 184 7.62 7.19 10.69
CA TYR A 184 6.65 7.68 9.70
C TYR A 184 5.20 7.50 10.16
N ILE A 185 4.90 6.51 11.00
CA ILE A 185 3.56 6.32 11.55
C ILE A 185 3.20 7.47 12.49
N TYR A 186 4.12 7.92 13.33
CA TYR A 186 3.87 9.01 14.27
C TYR A 186 3.71 10.37 13.57
N GLU A 187 4.44 10.64 12.52
CA GLU A 187 4.26 11.85 11.71
C GLU A 187 2.87 11.93 11.06
N MET A 188 2.27 10.79 10.74
CA MET A 188 0.89 10.73 10.24
C MET A 188 -0.16 11.06 11.28
N ALA A 189 0.12 10.84 12.55
CA ALA A 189 -0.80 11.09 13.66
C ALA A 189 -0.83 12.56 14.09
N LEU A 190 0.08 13.41 13.60
CA LEU A 190 0.11 14.83 13.97
C LEU A 190 -0.92 15.64 13.17
N PRO A 191 -1.78 16.43 13.85
CA PRO A 191 -2.76 17.29 13.18
C PRO A 191 -2.09 18.28 12.24
N GLY A 192 -2.36 18.20 10.95
CA GLY A 192 -1.93 19.18 9.94
C GLY A 192 -0.76 18.76 9.06
N GLU A 193 -0.13 17.63 9.29
CA GLU A 193 0.89 17.07 8.41
C GLU A 193 0.38 15.76 7.80
N SER A 194 -0.16 15.88 6.59
CA SER A 194 -0.61 14.72 5.83
C SER A 194 0.57 14.04 5.13
N VAL A 195 1.28 13.21 5.85
CA VAL A 195 1.96 12.11 5.19
C VAL A 195 0.88 11.06 4.97
N VAL A 196 0.53 10.85 3.72
CA VAL A 196 -0.50 9.88 3.34
C VAL A 196 0.19 8.54 3.25
N LEU A 197 0.22 7.78 4.37
CA LEU A 197 0.39 6.36 4.24
C LEU A 197 -0.98 5.73 4.03
N PRO A 198 -1.14 4.81 3.09
CA PRO A 198 -2.39 4.08 2.96
C PRO A 198 -2.63 3.30 4.24
N ALA A 199 -3.80 3.54 4.82
CA ALA A 199 -4.29 2.67 5.87
C ALA A 199 -4.47 1.27 5.28
N CYS A 200 -3.73 0.30 5.78
CA CYS A 200 -3.99 -1.11 5.53
C CYS A 200 -5.25 -1.56 6.26
#